data_d490bdf4f643081620399804c832872d
#
_entry.id   d490bdf4f643081620399804c832872d
#
_cell.length_a   1.000
_cell.length_b   1.000
_cell.length_c   1.000
_cell.angle_alpha   90.00
_cell.angle_beta   90.00
_cell.angle_gamma   90.00
#
_symmetry.space_group_name_H-M   'P 1'
#
loop_
_entity.id
_entity.type
_entity.pdbx_description
1 polymer ?
#
loop_
_entity_poly.entity_id
_entity_poly.type
_entity_poly.pdbx_seq_one_letter_code
_entity_poly.pdbx_strand_id
1 'polypeptide(L)'
;MEDVITKIFMQEDTPNLQEQIFEGDVIEPKCYVPIIPMLLVNGAIGLTTGFSQKILSRDPKELIKWIKAKLSNKKFNGKLLPYFKGFKGSVVENENESSYTILGAFQKVSGNKIEMYDVPIGYDLQSYLKALDKLVEQKKIKDYEDLSEGNDFHIIVTFWRNQGLDIDKCDIIQELKLSKSVTESYTSLNEDNKVVEYKNVEELLEAFYKVRYEYYQKRIDYQIKRITDTLILDASKYTLIKGIIDGTIVINNKSDDAIYSQLDKIDAIKRVDDSYSYLLNIPCSQLTKEKYQKLKEQIKEDKTKLQEAKKMTVEELWNHDLDELLNVLK
;
A
#
# COMPACT_ATOMS: atom_id res chain seq x y z
N MET A 1 7.85 -3.10 -12.62
CA MET A 1 6.52 -3.39 -12.00
C MET A 1 6.69 -4.18 -10.70
N GLU A 2 7.55 -5.19 -10.70
CA GLU A 2 7.88 -6.01 -9.51
C GLU A 2 8.37 -5.18 -8.32
N ASP A 3 9.25 -4.20 -8.56
CA ASP A 3 9.80 -3.32 -7.51
C ASP A 3 8.73 -2.47 -6.78
N VAL A 4 7.64 -2.08 -7.46
CA VAL A 4 6.57 -1.29 -6.84
C VAL A 4 5.73 -2.15 -5.90
N ILE A 5 5.39 -3.38 -6.34
CA ILE A 5 4.55 -4.30 -5.55
C ILE A 5 5.24 -4.67 -4.24
N THR A 6 6.54 -4.97 -4.28
CA THR A 6 7.32 -5.32 -3.09
C THR A 6 7.45 -4.17 -2.09
N LYS A 7 7.35 -2.91 -2.56
CA LYS A 7 7.31 -1.72 -1.70
C LYS A 7 5.92 -1.42 -1.14
N ILE A 8 4.86 -1.90 -1.79
CA ILE A 8 3.47 -1.76 -1.29
C ILE A 8 3.15 -2.86 -0.29
N PHE A 9 3.53 -4.11 -0.58
CA PHE A 9 3.31 -5.29 0.27
C PHE A 9 4.63 -5.75 0.86
N MET A 10 4.91 -5.29 2.08
CA MET A 10 6.18 -5.53 2.75
C MET A 10 6.27 -6.96 3.26
N GLN A 11 7.39 -7.66 2.97
CA GLN A 11 7.62 -9.02 3.47
C GLN A 11 7.68 -9.12 4.99
N GLU A 12 8.10 -8.05 5.64
CA GLU A 12 8.21 -7.94 7.09
C GLU A 12 6.86 -7.98 7.81
N ASP A 13 5.77 -7.78 7.09
CA ASP A 13 4.42 -7.91 7.63
C ASP A 13 3.93 -9.36 7.65
N THR A 14 4.51 -10.25 6.82
CA THR A 14 4.07 -11.65 6.66
C THR A 14 3.89 -12.40 7.98
N PRO A 15 4.80 -12.31 8.96
CA PRO A 15 4.65 -13.03 10.23
C PRO A 15 3.47 -12.56 11.10
N ASN A 16 2.90 -11.40 10.78
CA ASN A 16 1.79 -10.80 11.52
C ASN A 16 0.45 -10.95 10.80
N LEU A 17 0.43 -11.51 9.60
CA LEU A 17 -0.80 -11.76 8.85
C LEU A 17 -1.53 -12.97 9.44
N GLN A 18 -2.86 -12.89 9.47
CA GLN A 18 -3.69 -13.98 9.95
C GLN A 18 -3.76 -15.09 8.90
N GLU A 19 -3.18 -16.24 9.21
CA GLU A 19 -3.24 -17.42 8.35
C GLU A 19 -4.67 -17.97 8.24
N GLN A 20 -4.98 -18.56 7.11
CA GLN A 20 -6.18 -19.35 6.89
C GLN A 20 -5.78 -20.79 6.63
N ILE A 21 -6.57 -21.72 7.20
CA ILE A 21 -6.41 -23.16 6.99
C ILE A 21 -7.66 -23.66 6.26
N PHE A 22 -7.44 -24.31 5.12
CA PHE A 22 -8.50 -24.97 4.36
C PHE A 22 -8.13 -26.44 4.14
N GLU A 23 -8.98 -27.35 4.53
CA GLU A 23 -8.77 -28.81 4.43
C GLU A 23 -7.44 -29.33 5.04
N GLY A 24 -6.87 -28.59 6.02
CA GLY A 24 -5.61 -28.92 6.68
C GLY A 24 -4.37 -28.25 6.09
N ASP A 25 -4.49 -27.61 4.95
CA ASP A 25 -3.41 -26.86 4.32
C ASP A 25 -3.50 -25.36 4.64
N VAL A 26 -2.34 -24.71 4.82
CA VAL A 26 -2.25 -23.27 4.96
C VAL A 26 -2.41 -22.66 3.56
N ILE A 27 -3.43 -21.81 3.44
CA ILE A 27 -3.71 -21.04 2.21
C ILE A 27 -3.30 -19.57 2.39
N GLU A 28 -3.74 -18.69 1.45
CA GLU A 28 -3.48 -17.27 1.54
C GLU A 28 -3.96 -16.68 2.87
N PRO A 29 -3.28 -15.64 3.39
CA PRO A 29 -3.72 -14.98 4.61
C PRO A 29 -5.10 -14.35 4.43
N LYS A 30 -5.83 -14.19 5.55
CA LYS A 30 -7.19 -13.61 5.55
C LYS A 30 -7.27 -12.27 4.83
N CYS A 31 -6.23 -11.45 4.96
CA CYS A 31 -6.08 -10.19 4.22
C CYS A 31 -4.60 -9.82 4.12
N TYR A 32 -4.25 -9.11 3.05
CA TYR A 32 -2.98 -8.42 2.92
C TYR A 32 -3.11 -6.98 3.40
N VAL A 33 -2.05 -6.44 3.98
CA VAL A 33 -2.04 -5.09 4.56
C VAL A 33 -1.03 -4.21 3.81
N PRO A 34 -1.42 -3.57 2.70
CA PRO A 34 -0.54 -2.68 1.95
C PRO A 34 -0.21 -1.41 2.73
N ILE A 35 0.91 -0.74 2.39
CA ILE A 35 1.32 0.51 3.07
C ILE A 35 0.51 1.73 2.62
N ILE A 36 -0.22 1.63 1.50
CA ILE A 36 -1.17 2.63 0.98
C ILE A 36 -2.52 1.95 0.64
N PRO A 37 -3.64 2.68 0.68
CA PRO A 37 -4.98 2.09 0.47
C PRO A 37 -5.21 1.69 -0.99
N MET A 38 -4.93 0.44 -1.34
CA MET A 38 -5.05 -0.06 -2.71
C MET A 38 -6.47 0.05 -3.30
N LEU A 39 -7.50 0.02 -2.44
CA LEU A 39 -8.87 0.28 -2.85
C LEU A 39 -9.03 1.67 -3.47
N LEU A 40 -8.35 2.67 -2.91
CA LEU A 40 -8.37 4.05 -3.45
C LEU A 40 -7.38 4.24 -4.60
N VAL A 41 -6.29 3.48 -4.65
CA VAL A 41 -5.33 3.55 -5.77
C VAL A 41 -5.97 3.00 -7.05
N ASN A 42 -6.61 1.85 -6.96
CA ASN A 42 -7.19 1.16 -8.11
C ASN A 42 -8.62 1.64 -8.42
N GLY A 43 -9.35 2.13 -7.43
CA GLY A 43 -10.79 2.27 -7.51
C GLY A 43 -11.50 0.91 -7.48
N ALA A 44 -12.81 0.93 -7.31
CA ALA A 44 -13.64 -0.28 -7.36
C ALA A 44 -15.05 0.05 -7.80
N ILE A 45 -15.64 -0.85 -8.61
CA ILE A 45 -17.04 -0.79 -9.01
C ILE A 45 -17.66 -2.16 -8.75
N GLY A 46 -18.70 -2.20 -7.94
CA GLY A 46 -19.42 -3.42 -7.61
C GLY A 46 -20.89 -3.14 -7.37
N LEU A 47 -21.72 -4.04 -7.84
CA LEU A 47 -23.17 -4.00 -7.63
C LEU A 47 -23.61 -5.33 -7.04
N THR A 48 -24.36 -5.28 -5.95
CA THR A 48 -24.98 -6.43 -5.34
C THR A 48 -26.38 -6.05 -4.82
N THR A 49 -27.17 -7.03 -4.45
CA THR A 49 -28.49 -6.79 -3.90
C THR A 49 -28.41 -5.99 -2.60
N GLY A 50 -28.91 -4.76 -2.61
CA GLY A 50 -28.96 -3.86 -1.46
C GLY A 50 -27.71 -3.00 -1.24
N PHE A 51 -26.61 -3.23 -1.95
CA PHE A 51 -25.39 -2.43 -1.85
C PHE A 51 -24.81 -2.07 -3.22
N SER A 52 -24.29 -0.87 -3.32
CA SER A 52 -23.53 -0.43 -4.48
C SER A 52 -22.19 0.11 -4.03
N GLN A 53 -21.13 -0.25 -4.74
CA GLN A 53 -19.79 0.29 -4.55
C GLN A 53 -19.38 0.99 -5.84
N LYS A 54 -18.96 2.23 -5.73
CA LYS A 54 -18.38 2.99 -6.82
C LYS A 54 -17.35 3.95 -6.26
N ILE A 55 -16.12 3.48 -6.21
CA ILE A 55 -14.98 4.24 -5.69
C ILE A 55 -14.06 4.50 -6.89
N LEU A 56 -13.79 5.76 -7.18
CA LEU A 56 -12.86 6.17 -8.22
C LEU A 56 -11.43 6.12 -7.72
N SER A 57 -10.50 5.92 -8.63
CA SER A 57 -9.06 5.91 -8.31
C SER A 57 -8.57 7.28 -7.83
N ARG A 58 -7.54 7.26 -6.99
CA ARG A 58 -6.87 8.45 -6.44
C ARG A 58 -5.38 8.39 -6.78
N ASP A 59 -4.75 9.56 -6.88
CA ASP A 59 -3.30 9.64 -7.07
C ASP A 59 -2.57 9.05 -5.85
N PRO A 60 -1.76 8.00 -6.02
CA PRO A 60 -0.97 7.42 -4.93
C PRO A 60 -0.11 8.46 -4.21
N LYS A 61 0.40 9.46 -4.92
CA LYS A 61 1.23 10.51 -4.33
C LYS A 61 0.43 11.41 -3.38
N GLU A 62 -0.83 11.73 -3.71
CA GLU A 62 -1.70 12.51 -2.82
C GLU A 62 -2.14 11.68 -1.60
N LEU A 63 -2.40 10.37 -1.77
CA LEU A 63 -2.68 9.46 -0.67
C LEU A 63 -1.49 9.38 0.30
N ILE A 64 -0.27 9.27 -0.22
CA ILE A 64 0.96 9.26 0.60
C ILE A 64 1.10 10.59 1.36
N LYS A 65 0.85 11.74 0.71
CA LYS A 65 0.90 13.05 1.37
C LYS A 65 -0.10 13.14 2.52
N TRP A 66 -1.31 12.61 2.33
CA TRP A 66 -2.33 12.55 3.38
C TRP A 66 -1.87 11.70 4.57
N ILE A 67 -1.36 10.48 4.31
CA ILE A 67 -0.84 9.58 5.36
C ILE A 67 0.30 10.26 6.12
N LYS A 68 1.26 10.88 5.44
CA LYS A 68 2.38 11.59 6.06
C LYS A 68 1.94 12.78 6.90
N ALA A 69 0.95 13.53 6.44
CA ALA A 69 0.36 14.61 7.22
C ALA A 69 -0.27 14.08 8.52
N LYS A 70 -1.00 12.97 8.42
CA LYS A 70 -1.62 12.29 9.56
C LYS A 70 -0.59 11.76 10.57
N LEU A 71 0.45 11.07 10.10
CA LEU A 71 1.57 10.58 10.93
C LEU A 71 2.29 11.73 11.67
N SER A 72 2.35 12.91 11.06
CA SER A 72 2.96 14.10 11.65
C SER A 72 1.99 14.94 12.49
N ASN A 73 0.76 14.49 12.71
CA ASN A 73 -0.32 15.25 13.35
C ASN A 73 -0.56 16.64 12.72
N LYS A 74 -0.36 16.74 11.39
CA LYS A 74 -0.60 17.97 10.62
C LYS A 74 -1.89 17.86 9.82
N LYS A 75 -2.52 19.00 9.55
CA LYS A 75 -3.67 19.05 8.66
C LYS A 75 -3.20 18.81 7.22
N PHE A 76 -3.88 17.92 6.50
CA PHE A 76 -3.69 17.77 5.07
C PHE A 76 -4.32 18.96 4.33
N ASN A 77 -3.53 19.64 3.49
CA ASN A 77 -3.96 20.83 2.75
C ASN A 77 -4.22 20.54 1.27
N GLY A 78 -4.19 19.27 0.86
CA GLY A 78 -4.50 18.83 -0.51
C GLY A 78 -5.97 18.50 -0.70
N LYS A 79 -6.34 18.08 -1.92
CA LYS A 79 -7.64 17.51 -2.26
C LYS A 79 -7.46 16.08 -2.78
N LEU A 80 -8.31 15.19 -2.32
CA LEU A 80 -8.33 13.78 -2.76
C LEU A 80 -9.30 13.61 -3.93
N LEU A 81 -9.07 14.35 -5.02
CA LEU A 81 -9.89 14.25 -6.22
C LEU A 81 -9.64 12.93 -6.94
N PRO A 82 -10.65 12.42 -7.67
CA PRO A 82 -10.45 11.30 -8.59
C PRO A 82 -9.31 11.58 -9.58
N TYR A 83 -8.46 10.58 -9.77
CA TYR A 83 -7.29 10.65 -10.64
C TYR A 83 -7.27 9.47 -11.61
N PHE A 84 -6.99 9.76 -12.87
CA PHE A 84 -6.89 8.77 -13.93
C PHE A 84 -5.55 8.96 -14.64
N LYS A 85 -4.71 7.93 -14.61
CA LYS A 85 -3.37 8.00 -15.21
C LYS A 85 -3.45 8.24 -16.72
N GLY A 86 -2.79 9.29 -17.19
CA GLY A 86 -2.77 9.67 -18.61
C GLY A 86 -3.94 10.52 -19.06
N PHE A 87 -4.96 10.75 -18.23
CA PHE A 87 -6.09 11.62 -18.55
C PHE A 87 -5.63 13.08 -18.63
N LYS A 88 -5.92 13.73 -19.75
CA LYS A 88 -5.53 15.12 -20.06
C LYS A 88 -6.58 16.14 -19.64
N GLY A 89 -7.79 15.69 -19.28
CA GLY A 89 -8.87 16.55 -18.83
C GLY A 89 -8.77 16.95 -17.35
N SER A 90 -9.85 17.43 -16.77
CA SER A 90 -9.90 17.88 -15.38
C SER A 90 -11.06 17.24 -14.63
N VAL A 91 -10.91 17.15 -13.30
CA VAL A 91 -11.97 16.68 -12.39
C VAL A 91 -12.30 17.80 -11.41
N VAL A 92 -13.55 18.14 -11.33
CA VAL A 92 -14.07 19.19 -10.45
C VAL A 92 -15.04 18.57 -9.44
N GLU A 93 -14.87 18.92 -8.18
CA GLU A 93 -15.76 18.53 -7.09
C GLU A 93 -17.05 19.36 -7.17
N ASN A 94 -18.19 18.71 -7.09
CA ASN A 94 -19.48 19.39 -7.07
C ASN A 94 -19.87 19.83 -5.65
N GLU A 95 -20.92 20.61 -5.53
CA GLU A 95 -21.45 21.08 -4.22
C GLU A 95 -21.91 19.92 -3.33
N ASN A 96 -22.39 18.84 -3.93
CA ASN A 96 -22.74 17.62 -3.21
C ASN A 96 -21.48 16.81 -2.92
N GLU A 97 -21.26 16.46 -1.66
CA GLU A 97 -20.19 15.56 -1.25
C GLU A 97 -20.21 14.25 -2.07
N SER A 98 -19.03 13.74 -2.41
CA SER A 98 -18.88 12.50 -3.20
C SER A 98 -19.37 12.57 -4.65
N SER A 99 -19.62 13.76 -5.19
CA SER A 99 -20.00 13.97 -6.59
C SER A 99 -18.96 14.79 -7.33
N TYR A 100 -18.59 14.34 -8.52
CA TYR A 100 -17.52 14.95 -9.32
C TYR A 100 -18.00 15.13 -10.76
N THR A 101 -17.56 16.23 -11.39
CA THR A 101 -17.71 16.46 -12.82
C THR A 101 -16.36 16.22 -13.49
N ILE A 102 -16.29 15.25 -14.39
CA ILE A 102 -15.12 14.93 -15.20
C ILE A 102 -15.26 15.68 -16.52
N LEU A 103 -14.32 16.56 -16.82
CA LEU A 103 -14.27 17.37 -18.03
C LEU A 103 -13.20 16.85 -18.98
N GLY A 104 -13.53 16.66 -20.25
CA GLY A 104 -12.57 16.34 -21.29
C GLY A 104 -11.58 17.49 -21.54
N ALA A 105 -10.49 17.20 -22.22
CA ALA A 105 -9.50 18.19 -22.63
C ALA A 105 -9.81 18.71 -24.02
N PHE A 106 -10.05 19.99 -24.16
CA PHE A 106 -10.37 20.64 -25.43
C PHE A 106 -9.89 22.08 -25.45
N GLN A 107 -9.71 22.62 -26.66
CA GLN A 107 -9.41 24.03 -26.87
C GLN A 107 -10.13 24.55 -28.12
N LYS A 108 -10.41 25.85 -28.15
CA LYS A 108 -10.91 26.56 -29.32
C LYS A 108 -9.75 26.91 -30.25
N VAL A 109 -9.78 26.43 -31.49
CA VAL A 109 -8.76 26.70 -32.50
C VAL A 109 -9.13 27.91 -33.34
N SER A 110 -10.41 28.04 -33.69
CA SER A 110 -10.94 29.14 -34.52
C SER A 110 -12.40 29.45 -34.15
N GLY A 111 -13.00 30.44 -34.81
CA GLY A 111 -14.39 30.85 -34.57
C GLY A 111 -15.44 29.74 -34.71
N ASN A 112 -15.11 28.64 -35.37
CA ASN A 112 -16.03 27.54 -35.66
C ASN A 112 -15.38 26.15 -35.50
N LYS A 113 -14.19 26.04 -34.87
CA LYS A 113 -13.51 24.77 -34.63
C LYS A 113 -13.08 24.58 -33.18
N ILE A 114 -13.33 23.40 -32.70
CA ILE A 114 -12.86 22.91 -31.38
C ILE A 114 -11.95 21.71 -31.61
N GLU A 115 -10.81 21.69 -31.01
CA GLU A 115 -9.87 20.59 -30.98
C GLU A 115 -9.94 19.92 -29.62
N MET A 116 -10.13 18.60 -29.62
CA MET A 116 -10.29 17.79 -28.41
C MET A 116 -9.12 16.82 -28.28
N TYR A 117 -8.52 16.78 -27.10
CA TYR A 117 -7.36 15.95 -26.78
C TYR A 117 -7.70 14.80 -25.84
N ASP A 118 -8.88 14.84 -25.18
CA ASP A 118 -9.37 13.78 -24.36
C ASP A 118 -10.88 13.96 -24.09
N VAL A 119 -11.55 12.86 -23.78
CA VAL A 119 -12.96 12.81 -23.45
C VAL A 119 -13.16 12.30 -22.03
N PRO A 120 -14.30 12.59 -21.38
CA PRO A 120 -14.54 12.10 -20.01
C PRO A 120 -14.43 10.59 -19.91
N ILE A 121 -13.83 10.12 -18.84
CA ILE A 121 -13.57 8.69 -18.58
C ILE A 121 -14.86 7.85 -18.73
N GLY A 122 -14.72 6.71 -19.44
CA GLY A 122 -15.79 5.76 -19.73
C GLY A 122 -16.39 5.89 -21.12
N TYR A 123 -15.78 6.70 -22.00
CA TYR A 123 -15.96 6.62 -23.43
C TYR A 123 -14.72 5.94 -24.06
N ASP A 124 -14.97 4.98 -24.95
CA ASP A 124 -13.99 4.52 -25.93
C ASP A 124 -14.12 5.34 -27.21
N LEU A 125 -13.05 5.36 -28.03
CA LEU A 125 -12.99 6.15 -29.26
C LEU A 125 -14.17 5.84 -30.19
N GLN A 126 -14.48 4.57 -30.41
CA GLN A 126 -15.54 4.17 -31.34
C GLN A 126 -16.93 4.59 -30.89
N SER A 127 -17.24 4.44 -29.56
CA SER A 127 -18.51 4.89 -29.01
C SER A 127 -18.65 6.41 -29.04
N TYR A 128 -17.53 7.13 -28.89
CA TYR A 128 -17.52 8.58 -28.99
C TYR A 128 -17.71 9.08 -30.43
N LEU A 129 -17.02 8.47 -31.42
CA LEU A 129 -17.22 8.78 -32.83
C LEU A 129 -18.68 8.56 -33.28
N LYS A 130 -19.30 7.45 -32.86
CA LYS A 130 -20.76 7.22 -33.11
C LYS A 130 -21.64 8.31 -32.47
N ALA A 131 -21.22 8.91 -31.38
CA ALA A 131 -21.95 10.04 -30.81
C ALA A 131 -21.77 11.31 -31.65
N LEU A 132 -20.59 11.54 -32.21
CA LEU A 132 -20.35 12.65 -33.14
C LEU A 132 -21.10 12.46 -34.45
N ASP A 133 -21.15 11.24 -35.05
CA ASP A 133 -21.94 10.92 -36.22
C ASP A 133 -23.41 11.35 -36.07
N LYS A 134 -24.00 11.01 -34.91
CA LYS A 134 -25.37 11.44 -34.57
C LYS A 134 -25.54 12.96 -34.55
N LEU A 135 -24.52 13.68 -34.07
CA LEU A 135 -24.55 15.14 -34.04
C LEU A 135 -24.44 15.75 -35.44
N VAL A 136 -23.69 15.09 -36.37
CA VAL A 136 -23.63 15.46 -37.78
C VAL A 136 -24.99 15.23 -38.44
N GLU A 137 -25.61 14.05 -38.27
CA GLU A 137 -26.95 13.71 -38.78
C GLU A 137 -28.02 14.70 -38.30
N GLN A 138 -27.96 15.10 -37.01
CA GLN A 138 -28.83 16.09 -36.41
C GLN A 138 -28.51 17.53 -36.82
N LYS A 139 -27.50 17.74 -37.66
CA LYS A 139 -26.99 19.06 -38.11
C LYS A 139 -26.60 20.01 -36.97
N LYS A 140 -26.23 19.44 -35.80
CA LYS A 140 -25.69 20.17 -34.66
C LYS A 140 -24.24 20.57 -34.85
N ILE A 141 -23.45 19.70 -35.50
CA ILE A 141 -22.08 19.99 -35.96
C ILE A 141 -22.05 19.83 -37.49
N LYS A 142 -21.11 20.51 -38.13
CA LYS A 142 -20.96 20.43 -39.58
C LYS A 142 -20.24 19.15 -39.98
N ASP A 143 -19.14 18.86 -39.33
CA ASP A 143 -18.23 17.74 -39.62
C ASP A 143 -17.24 17.55 -38.49
N TYR A 144 -16.56 16.41 -38.46
CA TYR A 144 -15.42 16.18 -37.59
C TYR A 144 -14.31 15.43 -38.30
N GLU A 145 -13.09 15.58 -37.84
CA GLU A 145 -11.88 14.90 -38.33
C GLU A 145 -11.23 14.15 -37.15
N ASP A 146 -11.07 12.83 -37.32
CA ASP A 146 -10.41 11.98 -36.32
C ASP A 146 -8.93 11.84 -36.63
N LEU A 147 -8.07 12.36 -35.79
CA LEU A 147 -6.62 12.32 -35.83
C LEU A 147 -6.04 11.50 -34.68
N SER A 148 -6.87 10.70 -34.01
CA SER A 148 -6.47 9.90 -32.87
C SER A 148 -5.48 8.80 -33.27
N GLU A 149 -4.41 8.63 -32.49
CA GLU A 149 -3.41 7.59 -32.70
C GLU A 149 -3.25 6.73 -31.41
N GLY A 150 -3.43 5.42 -31.55
CA GLY A 150 -3.30 4.47 -30.45
C GLY A 150 -4.32 4.76 -29.33
N ASN A 151 -3.84 5.16 -28.16
CA ASN A 151 -4.66 5.52 -27.00
C ASN A 151 -4.88 7.03 -26.85
N ASP A 152 -4.29 7.84 -27.72
CA ASP A 152 -4.39 9.29 -27.64
C ASP A 152 -5.58 9.80 -28.47
N PHE A 153 -6.53 10.45 -27.81
CA PHE A 153 -7.63 11.14 -28.46
C PHE A 153 -7.13 12.43 -29.12
N HIS A 154 -7.46 12.61 -30.39
CA HIS A 154 -7.25 13.86 -31.10
C HIS A 154 -8.32 14.04 -32.16
N ILE A 155 -9.34 14.83 -31.90
CA ILE A 155 -10.50 15.02 -32.76
C ILE A 155 -10.74 16.52 -32.94
N ILE A 156 -10.92 16.93 -34.20
CA ILE A 156 -11.27 18.30 -34.57
C ILE A 156 -12.74 18.34 -34.99
N VAL A 157 -13.57 19.07 -34.24
CA VAL A 157 -14.98 19.28 -34.55
C VAL A 157 -15.17 20.64 -35.21
N THR A 158 -15.84 20.66 -36.35
CA THR A 158 -16.18 21.87 -37.10
C THR A 158 -17.66 22.16 -37.00
N PHE A 159 -18.01 23.37 -36.61
CA PHE A 159 -19.39 23.87 -36.50
C PHE A 159 -19.78 24.70 -37.73
N TRP A 160 -21.06 24.98 -37.86
CA TRP A 160 -21.56 25.88 -38.90
C TRP A 160 -21.13 27.31 -38.61
N ARG A 161 -20.71 28.07 -39.62
CA ARG A 161 -20.16 29.44 -39.46
C ARG A 161 -21.14 30.44 -38.80
N ASN A 162 -22.46 30.20 -38.91
CA ASN A 162 -23.49 31.07 -38.34
C ASN A 162 -23.85 30.76 -36.88
N GLN A 163 -23.32 29.70 -36.34
CA GLN A 163 -23.41 29.38 -34.90
C GLN A 163 -22.23 30.04 -34.21
N GLY A 164 -22.48 31.21 -33.58
CA GLY A 164 -21.45 31.85 -32.76
C GLY A 164 -21.05 30.86 -31.64
N LEU A 165 -19.85 30.33 -31.73
CA LEU A 165 -19.29 29.43 -30.74
C LEU A 165 -18.85 30.19 -29.51
N ASP A 166 -19.69 30.20 -28.53
CA ASP A 166 -19.32 30.60 -27.18
C ASP A 166 -19.01 29.31 -26.40
N ILE A 167 -17.71 29.01 -26.28
CA ILE A 167 -17.23 27.80 -25.58
C ILE A 167 -17.60 27.85 -24.09
N ASP A 168 -17.78 29.04 -23.55
CA ASP A 168 -18.19 29.24 -22.16
C ASP A 168 -19.68 28.90 -21.93
N LYS A 169 -20.46 28.67 -23.00
CA LYS A 169 -21.80 28.16 -22.87
C LYS A 169 -21.80 26.66 -22.57
N CYS A 170 -22.35 26.31 -21.42
CA CYS A 170 -22.54 24.92 -20.96
C CYS A 170 -23.13 23.98 -22.01
N ASP A 171 -23.94 24.50 -22.93
CA ASP A 171 -24.63 23.71 -23.93
C ASP A 171 -23.69 22.97 -24.89
N ILE A 172 -22.59 23.59 -25.34
CA ILE A 172 -21.62 22.95 -26.26
C ILE A 172 -20.87 21.83 -25.59
N ILE A 173 -20.44 22.02 -24.34
CA ILE A 173 -19.74 21.01 -23.56
C ILE A 173 -20.62 19.77 -23.34
N GLN A 174 -21.92 20.00 -23.06
CA GLN A 174 -22.89 18.92 -22.88
C GLN A 174 -23.24 18.23 -24.22
N GLU A 175 -23.44 18.99 -25.29
CA GLU A 175 -23.75 18.44 -26.62
C GLU A 175 -22.62 17.55 -27.13
N LEU A 176 -21.37 17.98 -26.98
CA LEU A 176 -20.19 17.20 -27.33
C LEU A 176 -19.86 16.12 -26.28
N LYS A 177 -20.65 15.95 -25.22
CA LYS A 177 -20.40 14.99 -24.13
C LYS A 177 -19.02 15.14 -23.50
N LEU A 178 -18.51 16.36 -23.44
CA LEU A 178 -17.22 16.71 -22.85
C LEU A 178 -17.30 16.88 -21.32
N SER A 179 -18.46 16.70 -20.74
CA SER A 179 -18.64 16.64 -19.28
C SER A 179 -19.44 15.42 -18.88
N LYS A 180 -19.09 14.83 -17.73
CA LYS A 180 -19.75 13.66 -17.17
C LYS A 180 -19.77 13.79 -15.65
N SER A 181 -20.96 13.82 -15.08
CA SER A 181 -21.12 13.75 -13.62
C SER A 181 -21.03 12.31 -13.13
N VAL A 182 -20.31 12.11 -12.04
CA VAL A 182 -20.13 10.80 -11.39
C VAL A 182 -20.29 11.00 -9.89
N THR A 183 -21.14 10.19 -9.26
CA THR A 183 -21.29 10.13 -7.81
C THR A 183 -20.62 8.84 -7.30
N GLU A 184 -19.87 8.94 -6.21
CA GLU A 184 -19.23 7.81 -5.55
C GLU A 184 -20.12 7.23 -4.45
N SER A 185 -19.90 5.97 -4.15
CA SER A 185 -20.46 5.24 -3.01
C SER A 185 -19.36 4.43 -2.36
N TYR A 186 -19.01 4.77 -1.13
CA TYR A 186 -17.86 4.21 -0.42
C TYR A 186 -18.26 3.01 0.44
N THR A 187 -18.92 2.03 -0.16
CA THR A 187 -19.23 0.76 0.50
C THR A 187 -18.05 -0.19 0.35
N SER A 188 -17.55 -0.73 1.44
CA SER A 188 -16.41 -1.67 1.43
C SER A 188 -16.51 -2.67 2.59
N LEU A 189 -15.64 -3.67 2.60
CA LEU A 189 -15.47 -4.57 3.73
C LEU A 189 -14.45 -3.96 4.71
N ASN A 190 -14.75 -4.09 6.00
CA ASN A 190 -13.78 -3.79 7.05
C ASN A 190 -12.87 -5.00 7.35
N GLU A 191 -11.98 -4.88 8.34
CA GLU A 191 -11.06 -5.93 8.80
C GLU A 191 -11.75 -7.21 9.28
N ASP A 192 -13.01 -7.11 9.72
CA ASP A 192 -13.84 -8.25 10.14
C ASP A 192 -14.61 -8.90 8.98
N ASN A 193 -14.41 -8.46 7.73
CA ASN A 193 -15.20 -8.84 6.55
C ASN A 193 -16.68 -8.44 6.64
N LYS A 194 -17.01 -7.39 7.39
CA LYS A 194 -18.35 -6.83 7.44
C LYS A 194 -18.49 -5.69 6.45
N VAL A 195 -19.64 -5.61 5.78
CA VAL A 195 -19.95 -4.51 4.88
C VAL A 195 -20.13 -3.23 5.70
N VAL A 196 -19.40 -2.18 5.34
CA VAL A 196 -19.50 -0.83 5.94
C VAL A 196 -19.66 0.19 4.84
N GLU A 197 -20.54 1.14 5.06
CA GLU A 197 -20.71 2.30 4.20
C GLU A 197 -20.06 3.52 4.86
N TYR A 198 -19.06 4.09 4.19
CA TYR A 198 -18.36 5.29 4.64
C TYR A 198 -18.98 6.52 3.98
N LYS A 199 -19.02 7.64 4.68
CA LYS A 199 -19.66 8.88 4.19
C LYS A 199 -18.87 9.52 3.05
N ASN A 200 -17.56 9.49 3.15
CA ASN A 200 -16.66 10.12 2.19
C ASN A 200 -15.30 9.38 2.13
N VAL A 201 -14.44 9.82 1.23
CA VAL A 201 -13.09 9.25 1.02
C VAL A 201 -12.21 9.37 2.27
N GLU A 202 -12.37 10.42 3.06
CA GLU A 202 -11.58 10.67 4.25
C GLU A 202 -11.91 9.68 5.36
N GLU A 203 -13.19 9.35 5.56
CA GLU A 203 -13.61 8.33 6.54
C GLU A 203 -13.08 6.95 6.17
N LEU A 204 -13.08 6.59 4.88
CA LEU A 204 -12.46 5.35 4.38
C LEU A 204 -10.95 5.33 4.63
N LEU A 205 -10.25 6.46 4.40
CA LEU A 205 -8.83 6.60 4.67
C LEU A 205 -8.51 6.49 6.16
N GLU A 206 -9.34 7.08 7.02
CA GLU A 206 -9.17 6.96 8.47
C GLU A 206 -9.32 5.50 8.94
N ALA A 207 -10.27 4.76 8.38
CA ALA A 207 -10.42 3.34 8.68
C ALA A 207 -9.18 2.54 8.25
N PHE A 208 -8.69 2.76 7.02
CA PHE A 208 -7.44 2.16 6.54
C PHE A 208 -6.25 2.53 7.44
N TYR A 209 -6.11 3.81 7.78
CA TYR A 209 -5.01 4.31 8.60
C TYR A 209 -4.92 3.60 9.95
N LYS A 210 -6.06 3.44 10.64
CA LYS A 210 -6.13 2.76 11.94
C LYS A 210 -5.63 1.32 11.86
N VAL A 211 -6.16 0.55 10.91
CA VAL A 211 -5.76 -0.85 10.72
C VAL A 211 -4.27 -0.93 10.38
N ARG A 212 -3.79 -0.11 9.43
CA ARG A 212 -2.38 -0.14 9.04
C ARG A 212 -1.43 0.28 10.16
N TYR A 213 -1.81 1.27 10.96
CA TYR A 213 -1.04 1.72 12.12
C TYR A 213 -0.83 0.58 13.14
N GLU A 214 -1.87 -0.20 13.43
CA GLU A 214 -1.79 -1.38 14.30
C GLU A 214 -0.83 -2.45 13.74
N TYR A 215 -0.83 -2.67 12.41
CA TYR A 215 0.10 -3.63 11.80
C TYR A 215 1.54 -3.16 11.83
N TYR A 216 1.81 -1.87 11.75
CA TYR A 216 3.16 -1.34 11.97
C TYR A 216 3.61 -1.55 13.42
N GLN A 217 2.73 -1.37 14.40
CA GLN A 217 3.04 -1.68 15.79
C GLN A 217 3.36 -3.17 15.97
N LYS A 218 2.53 -4.06 15.42
CA LYS A 218 2.78 -5.52 15.45
C LYS A 218 4.12 -5.88 14.79
N ARG A 219 4.49 -5.22 13.70
CA ARG A 219 5.76 -5.43 13.01
C ARG A 219 6.95 -5.04 13.91
N ILE A 220 6.90 -3.91 14.59
CA ILE A 220 7.93 -3.48 15.54
C ILE A 220 8.02 -4.48 16.70
N ASP A 221 6.90 -4.86 17.29
CA ASP A 221 6.85 -5.80 18.42
C ASP A 221 7.41 -7.17 18.03
N TYR A 222 7.08 -7.67 16.84
CA TYR A 222 7.62 -8.91 16.31
C TYR A 222 9.15 -8.83 16.10
N GLN A 223 9.66 -7.72 15.55
CA GLN A 223 11.09 -7.52 15.37
C GLN A 223 11.83 -7.50 16.70
N ILE A 224 11.31 -6.77 17.69
CA ILE A 224 11.86 -6.72 19.06
C ILE A 224 11.89 -8.12 19.66
N LYS A 225 10.78 -8.87 19.57
CA LYS A 225 10.70 -10.24 20.08
C LYS A 225 11.74 -11.13 19.41
N ARG A 226 11.81 -11.14 18.07
CA ARG A 226 12.76 -11.97 17.31
C ARG A 226 14.21 -11.69 17.69
N ILE A 227 14.60 -10.41 17.79
CA ILE A 227 15.96 -10.03 18.20
C ILE A 227 16.21 -10.47 19.64
N THR A 228 15.24 -10.30 20.54
CA THR A 228 15.36 -10.70 21.95
C THR A 228 15.52 -12.20 22.09
N ASP A 229 14.73 -13.00 21.40
CA ASP A 229 14.81 -14.47 21.39
C ASP A 229 16.17 -14.93 20.86
N THR A 230 16.66 -14.34 19.78
CA THR A 230 18.01 -14.62 19.23
C THR A 230 19.09 -14.27 20.24
N LEU A 231 19.02 -13.12 20.91
CA LEU A 231 19.96 -12.70 21.93
C LEU A 231 20.01 -13.65 23.12
N ILE A 232 18.85 -14.18 23.58
CA ILE A 232 18.77 -15.16 24.66
C ILE A 232 19.51 -16.44 24.26
N LEU A 233 19.26 -16.95 23.05
CA LEU A 233 19.91 -18.14 22.55
C LEU A 233 21.43 -17.96 22.40
N ASP A 234 21.86 -16.85 21.84
CA ASP A 234 23.28 -16.58 21.63
C ASP A 234 24.03 -16.27 22.92
N ALA A 235 23.39 -15.60 23.89
CA ALA A 235 23.93 -15.42 25.22
C ALA A 235 24.08 -16.75 25.97
N SER A 236 23.13 -17.68 25.82
CA SER A 236 23.22 -19.03 26.37
C SER A 236 24.35 -19.82 25.76
N LYS A 237 24.50 -19.79 24.41
CA LYS A 237 25.63 -20.42 23.71
C LYS A 237 26.97 -19.83 24.13
N TYR A 238 27.05 -18.50 24.20
CA TYR A 238 28.25 -17.80 24.66
C TYR A 238 28.66 -18.23 26.05
N THR A 239 27.72 -18.30 26.98
CA THR A 239 27.96 -18.69 28.38
C THR A 239 28.40 -20.14 28.48
N LEU A 240 27.78 -21.05 27.71
CA LEU A 240 28.21 -22.46 27.64
C LEU A 240 29.62 -22.58 27.14
N ILE A 241 29.96 -21.99 25.98
CA ILE A 241 31.27 -22.05 25.37
C ILE A 241 32.34 -21.50 26.30
N LYS A 242 32.04 -20.36 26.93
CA LYS A 242 32.95 -19.77 27.92
C LYS A 242 33.19 -20.72 29.11
N GLY A 243 32.09 -21.28 29.67
CA GLY A 243 32.18 -22.20 30.81
C GLY A 243 32.99 -23.47 30.48
N ILE A 244 32.91 -23.99 29.25
CA ILE A 244 33.72 -25.12 28.79
C ILE A 244 35.22 -24.72 28.67
N ILE A 245 35.53 -23.56 28.08
CA ILE A 245 36.86 -23.04 27.94
C ILE A 245 37.52 -22.79 29.31
N ASP A 246 36.77 -22.20 30.23
CA ASP A 246 37.23 -21.84 31.58
C ASP A 246 37.19 -23.05 32.53
N GLY A 247 36.68 -24.23 32.09
CA GLY A 247 36.57 -25.44 32.89
C GLY A 247 35.48 -25.41 33.97
N THR A 248 34.63 -24.40 33.99
CA THR A 248 33.52 -24.27 34.97
C THR A 248 32.32 -25.14 34.60
N ILE A 249 32.15 -25.48 33.32
CA ILE A 249 31.15 -26.43 32.81
C ILE A 249 31.91 -27.65 32.26
N VAL A 250 31.62 -28.83 32.81
CA VAL A 250 32.23 -30.08 32.39
C VAL A 250 31.16 -30.96 31.75
N ILE A 251 31.33 -31.25 30.47
CA ILE A 251 30.45 -32.10 29.68
C ILE A 251 30.97 -33.54 29.54
N ASN A 252 32.29 -33.70 29.44
CA ASN A 252 32.92 -34.98 29.18
C ASN A 252 32.65 -35.98 30.33
N ASN A 253 32.25 -37.21 29.95
CA ASN A 253 31.93 -38.30 30.90
C ASN A 253 30.84 -37.99 31.92
N LYS A 254 29.85 -37.12 31.56
CA LYS A 254 28.71 -36.85 32.36
C LYS A 254 27.43 -37.36 31.69
N SER A 255 26.43 -37.76 32.51
CA SER A 255 25.10 -38.06 32.00
C SER A 255 24.37 -36.76 31.66
N ASP A 256 23.35 -36.82 30.78
CA ASP A 256 22.55 -35.66 30.39
C ASP A 256 21.92 -34.98 31.61
N ASP A 257 21.41 -35.73 32.58
CA ASP A 257 20.84 -35.20 33.81
C ASP A 257 21.87 -34.41 34.66
N ALA A 258 23.12 -34.89 34.69
CA ALA A 258 24.20 -34.19 35.41
C ALA A 258 24.61 -32.90 34.69
N ILE A 259 24.58 -32.91 33.34
CA ILE A 259 24.79 -31.70 32.54
C ILE A 259 23.66 -30.70 32.73
N TYR A 260 22.42 -31.15 32.62
CA TYR A 260 21.23 -30.29 32.82
C TYR A 260 21.26 -29.65 34.21
N SER A 261 21.58 -30.43 35.26
CA SER A 261 21.70 -29.90 36.64
C SER A 261 22.81 -28.85 36.81
N GLN A 262 23.86 -28.87 35.98
CA GLN A 262 24.88 -27.82 35.95
C GLN A 262 24.36 -26.58 35.23
N LEU A 263 23.68 -26.75 34.09
CA LEU A 263 23.16 -25.64 33.29
C LEU A 263 22.04 -24.90 34.00
N ASP A 264 21.17 -25.60 34.73
CA ASP A 264 20.09 -25.02 35.53
C ASP A 264 20.56 -24.06 36.64
N LYS A 265 21.80 -24.20 37.09
CA LYS A 265 22.40 -23.30 38.10
C LYS A 265 22.90 -21.98 37.52
N ILE A 266 22.86 -21.84 36.19
CA ILE A 266 23.41 -20.68 35.47
C ILE A 266 22.27 -19.88 34.88
N ASP A 267 21.84 -18.80 35.52
CA ASP A 267 20.71 -17.96 35.09
C ASP A 267 20.82 -17.42 33.68
N ALA A 268 22.03 -17.25 33.17
CA ALA A 268 22.30 -16.77 31.82
C ALA A 268 22.02 -17.80 30.72
N ILE A 269 21.81 -19.08 31.08
CA ILE A 269 21.49 -20.17 30.16
C ILE A 269 20.00 -20.47 30.31
N LYS A 270 19.25 -20.40 29.19
CA LYS A 270 17.80 -20.62 29.20
C LYS A 270 17.46 -21.93 28.47
N ARG A 271 16.45 -22.64 28.96
CA ARG A 271 15.84 -23.78 28.26
C ARG A 271 14.99 -23.30 27.10
N VAL A 272 14.95 -24.07 26.05
CA VAL A 272 14.02 -23.93 24.92
C VAL A 272 13.25 -25.24 24.82
N ASP A 273 11.93 -25.18 24.83
CA ASP A 273 11.03 -26.33 24.85
C ASP A 273 11.42 -27.35 25.93
N ASP A 274 11.68 -26.84 27.15
CA ASP A 274 12.13 -27.59 28.32
C ASP A 274 13.42 -28.38 28.12
N SER A 275 14.22 -28.09 27.10
CA SER A 275 15.44 -28.80 26.74
C SER A 275 16.62 -27.85 26.54
N TYR A 276 17.82 -28.40 26.67
CA TYR A 276 19.10 -27.78 26.29
C TYR A 276 19.68 -28.37 24.99
N SER A 277 18.91 -29.11 24.23
CA SER A 277 19.35 -29.78 22.99
C SER A 277 20.03 -28.81 22.01
N TYR A 278 19.55 -27.56 21.90
CA TYR A 278 20.15 -26.53 21.05
C TYR A 278 21.57 -26.12 21.45
N LEU A 279 21.95 -26.34 22.73
CA LEU A 279 23.29 -26.11 23.23
C LEU A 279 24.18 -27.34 23.11
N LEU A 280 23.64 -28.54 23.39
CA LEU A 280 24.39 -29.79 23.39
C LEU A 280 24.67 -30.27 21.96
N ASN A 281 23.88 -29.88 20.98
CA ASN A 281 24.10 -30.17 19.57
C ASN A 281 25.09 -29.20 18.88
N ILE A 282 25.80 -28.35 19.62
CA ILE A 282 26.79 -27.46 19.05
C ILE A 282 28.02 -28.29 18.61
N PRO A 283 28.43 -28.27 17.32
CA PRO A 283 29.59 -28.97 16.84
C PRO A 283 30.86 -28.54 17.57
N CYS A 284 31.77 -29.48 17.90
CA CYS A 284 33.05 -29.17 18.55
C CYS A 284 33.86 -28.11 17.81
N SER A 285 33.70 -28.02 16.48
CA SER A 285 34.34 -27.01 15.64
C SER A 285 33.90 -25.57 15.96
N GLN A 286 32.78 -25.40 16.67
CA GLN A 286 32.28 -24.09 17.14
C GLN A 286 32.80 -23.69 18.53
N LEU A 287 33.46 -24.61 19.25
CA LEU A 287 34.03 -24.37 20.59
C LEU A 287 35.44 -23.74 20.54
N THR A 288 35.79 -23.07 19.44
CA THR A 288 37.10 -22.41 19.26
C THR A 288 37.08 -20.98 19.79
N LYS A 289 38.26 -20.48 20.20
CA LYS A 289 38.40 -19.07 20.65
C LYS A 289 37.98 -18.07 19.60
N GLU A 290 38.18 -18.35 18.30
CA GLU A 290 37.80 -17.49 17.21
C GLU A 290 36.27 -17.38 17.07
N LYS A 291 35.56 -18.51 17.15
CA LYS A 291 34.09 -18.56 17.11
C LYS A 291 33.46 -17.87 18.33
N TYR A 292 34.05 -18.06 19.50
CA TYR A 292 33.66 -17.36 20.71
C TYR A 292 33.75 -15.84 20.57
N GLN A 293 34.83 -15.31 19.98
CA GLN A 293 34.96 -13.87 19.73
C GLN A 293 33.93 -13.36 18.75
N LYS A 294 33.70 -14.07 17.64
CA LYS A 294 32.64 -13.71 16.67
C LYS A 294 31.27 -13.68 17.32
N LEU A 295 30.93 -14.67 18.13
CA LEU A 295 29.65 -14.70 18.84
C LEU A 295 29.49 -13.51 19.82
N LYS A 296 30.58 -13.14 20.48
CA LYS A 296 30.60 -11.96 21.36
C LYS A 296 30.34 -10.65 20.61
N GLU A 297 30.94 -10.51 19.42
CA GLU A 297 30.72 -9.34 18.56
C GLU A 297 29.28 -9.31 18.05
N GLN A 298 28.74 -10.43 17.60
CA GLN A 298 27.36 -10.57 17.15
C GLN A 298 26.36 -10.20 18.24
N ILE A 299 26.55 -10.70 19.46
CA ILE A 299 25.70 -10.32 20.62
C ILE A 299 25.74 -8.80 20.87
N LYS A 300 26.90 -8.16 20.70
CA LYS A 300 27.04 -6.73 20.85
C LYS A 300 26.26 -5.96 19.77
N GLU A 301 26.38 -6.39 18.51
CA GLU A 301 25.65 -5.80 17.40
C GLU A 301 24.14 -5.96 17.56
N ASP A 302 23.68 -7.16 17.93
CA ASP A 302 22.25 -7.43 18.10
C ASP A 302 21.65 -6.70 19.32
N LYS A 303 22.45 -6.46 20.37
CA LYS A 303 22.04 -5.54 21.45
C LYS A 303 21.85 -4.12 20.97
N THR A 304 22.68 -3.63 20.05
CA THR A 304 22.54 -2.30 19.46
C THR A 304 21.28 -2.25 18.59
N LYS A 305 21.08 -3.25 17.70
CA LYS A 305 19.85 -3.38 16.91
C LYS A 305 18.58 -3.44 17.76
N LEU A 306 18.64 -4.15 18.91
CA LEU A 306 17.50 -4.18 19.84
C LEU A 306 17.21 -2.81 20.44
N GLN A 307 18.25 -2.05 20.78
CA GLN A 307 18.06 -0.69 21.29
C GLN A 307 17.50 0.25 20.23
N GLU A 308 17.92 0.13 18.98
CA GLU A 308 17.40 0.87 17.83
C GLU A 308 15.94 0.49 17.57
N ALA A 309 15.62 -0.82 17.51
CA ALA A 309 14.25 -1.29 17.32
C ALA A 309 13.29 -0.82 18.43
N LYS A 310 13.76 -0.77 19.69
CA LYS A 310 12.96 -0.26 20.82
C LYS A 310 12.72 1.25 20.78
N LYS A 311 13.52 2.00 20.05
CA LYS A 311 13.35 3.45 19.87
C LYS A 311 12.53 3.78 18.61
N MET A 312 12.44 2.85 17.67
CA MET A 312 11.70 3.03 16.42
C MET A 312 10.22 3.27 16.72
N THR A 313 9.66 4.32 16.16
CA THR A 313 8.24 4.60 16.24
C THR A 313 7.52 4.15 14.98
N VAL A 314 6.20 3.95 15.08
CA VAL A 314 5.37 3.62 13.91
C VAL A 314 5.46 4.71 12.85
N GLU A 315 5.46 5.97 13.28
CA GLU A 315 5.52 7.13 12.40
C GLU A 315 6.83 7.17 11.61
N GLU A 316 7.96 6.89 12.25
CA GLU A 316 9.28 6.86 11.59
C GLU A 316 9.36 5.72 10.58
N LEU A 317 8.92 4.51 10.98
CA LEU A 317 8.99 3.33 10.14
C LEU A 317 8.07 3.47 8.91
N TRP A 318 6.81 3.90 9.12
CA TRP A 318 5.87 4.08 8.02
C TRP A 318 6.28 5.23 7.08
N ASN A 319 6.78 6.35 7.62
CA ASN A 319 7.32 7.42 6.78
C ASN A 319 8.50 6.94 5.92
N HIS A 320 9.40 6.14 6.47
CA HIS A 320 10.51 5.56 5.72
C HIS A 320 10.01 4.70 4.54
N ASP A 321 9.09 3.77 4.80
CA ASP A 321 8.53 2.89 3.77
C ASP A 321 7.79 3.70 2.68
N LEU A 322 7.07 4.77 3.06
CA LEU A 322 6.42 5.68 2.12
C LEU A 322 7.42 6.48 1.27
N ASP A 323 8.58 6.87 1.82
CA ASP A 323 9.63 7.54 1.07
C ASP A 323 10.27 6.60 0.04
N GLU A 324 10.51 5.36 0.41
CA GLU A 324 10.99 4.34 -0.51
C GLU A 324 9.99 4.09 -1.66
N LEU A 325 8.69 4.00 -1.35
CA LEU A 325 7.65 3.86 -2.37
C LEU A 325 7.61 5.07 -3.31
N LEU A 326 7.71 6.30 -2.79
CA LEU A 326 7.73 7.52 -3.60
C LEU A 326 8.89 7.56 -4.59
N ASN A 327 10.07 7.03 -4.22
CA ASN A 327 11.23 6.97 -5.10
C ASN A 327 11.00 6.04 -6.32
N VAL A 328 10.13 5.06 -6.20
CA VAL A 328 9.79 4.10 -7.26
C VAL A 328 8.57 4.53 -8.07
N LEU A 329 7.66 5.32 -7.48
CA LEU A 329 6.49 5.92 -8.16
C LEU A 329 6.93 7.15 -9.00
N LYS A 330 7.58 6.90 -10.12
CA LYS A 330 7.96 7.96 -11.07
C LYS A 330 6.82 8.34 -12.00
#